data_f312fae655cc56a580b0523c9e64a9e8
#
_entry.id   f312fae655cc56a580b0523c9e64a9e8
#
_cell.length_a   1.000
_cell.length_b   1.000
_cell.length_c   1.000
_cell.angle_alpha   90.00
_cell.angle_beta   90.00
_cell.angle_gamma   90.00
#
_symmetry.space_group_name_H-M   'P 1'
#
loop_
_entity.id
_entity.type
_entity.pdbx_description
1 polymer ?
#
loop_
_entity_poly.entity_id
_entity_poly.type
_entity_poly.pdbx_seq_one_letter_code
_entity_poly.pdbx_strand_id
1 'polypeptide(L)'
;MENQMAPMAYQQLGNSNLMISKIGFGCMSLKAGQTNIQSIIGSAIDKGINYFDTADIYDKGINETNLGQAIKQKRKQLILATKVGNVWKPDGSGLDWDPTKAHIIKAVEESLVRLQTDYIDLYQLHGGTIEDNIDDTIEAFETLQQQGKIRYYGISSVRPNVIRAYVEHSNIVSVMMQYSLLDRRPEETCLPLLQQHNIGVLARGSIAGGLLAGKAIKPYLNYTAAEVLAAAKAIKDVETGMTDTPSMAIKFVLANTAITAAIIGIRIIE
;
A
#
# COMPACT_ATOMS: atom_id res chain seq x y z
N MET A 1 30.93 -11.75 13.83
CA MET A 1 29.82 -11.24 14.64
C MET A 1 28.62 -11.20 13.67
N GLU A 2 27.68 -12.12 13.83
CA GLU A 2 26.44 -12.09 13.06
C GLU A 2 25.72 -10.77 13.38
N ASN A 3 25.45 -10.02 12.34
CA ASN A 3 24.72 -8.76 12.44
C ASN A 3 23.27 -9.13 12.79
N GLN A 4 22.92 -9.23 14.06
CA GLN A 4 21.55 -9.49 14.49
C GLN A 4 20.71 -8.31 14.00
N MET A 5 19.92 -8.55 12.95
CA MET A 5 18.93 -7.57 12.49
C MET A 5 17.98 -7.25 13.64
N ALA A 6 17.71 -5.97 13.85
CA ALA A 6 16.72 -5.55 14.83
C ALA A 6 15.37 -6.23 14.50
N PRO A 7 14.62 -6.68 15.51
CA PRO A 7 13.32 -7.31 15.29
C PRO A 7 12.36 -6.36 14.56
N MET A 8 11.45 -6.93 13.74
CA MET A 8 10.42 -6.17 13.06
C MET A 8 9.55 -5.43 14.08
N ALA A 9 9.40 -4.13 13.90
CA ALA A 9 8.50 -3.32 14.71
C ALA A 9 7.08 -3.35 14.11
N TYR A 10 6.07 -3.29 14.99
CA TYR A 10 4.66 -3.29 14.62
C TYR A 10 3.97 -2.05 15.15
N GLN A 11 2.92 -1.60 14.45
CA GLN A 11 2.10 -0.47 14.86
C GLN A 11 0.63 -0.73 14.52
N GLN A 12 -0.26 -0.25 15.37
CA GLN A 12 -1.69 -0.28 15.14
C GLN A 12 -2.06 0.61 13.94
N LEU A 13 -2.91 0.11 13.05
CA LEU A 13 -3.37 0.84 11.88
C LEU A 13 -4.58 1.71 12.22
N GLY A 14 -4.33 2.98 12.50
CA GLY A 14 -5.38 3.94 12.84
C GLY A 14 -6.29 3.44 13.99
N ASN A 15 -7.59 3.63 13.85
CA ASN A 15 -8.61 3.20 14.81
C ASN A 15 -9.00 1.71 14.70
N SER A 16 -8.19 0.88 14.01
CA SER A 16 -8.44 -0.56 13.89
C SER A 16 -7.73 -1.36 14.99
N ASN A 17 -8.01 -2.67 15.06
CA ASN A 17 -7.24 -3.60 15.89
C ASN A 17 -6.13 -4.33 15.10
N LEU A 18 -5.80 -3.84 13.91
CA LEU A 18 -4.77 -4.43 13.06
C LEU A 18 -3.38 -3.95 13.50
N MET A 19 -2.58 -4.86 14.06
CA MET A 19 -1.16 -4.62 14.37
C MET A 19 -0.33 -5.00 13.15
N ILE A 20 0.11 -4.02 12.36
CA ILE A 20 0.85 -4.23 11.12
C ILE A 20 2.35 -3.96 11.30
N SER A 21 3.17 -4.71 10.57
CA SER A 21 4.62 -4.47 10.51
C SER A 21 4.92 -3.09 9.89
N LYS A 22 5.91 -2.38 10.44
CA LYS A 22 6.37 -1.06 9.94
C LYS A 22 6.79 -1.11 8.46
N ILE A 23 7.20 -2.28 7.97
CA ILE A 23 7.42 -2.57 6.55
C ILE A 23 6.30 -3.49 6.09
N GLY A 24 5.52 -3.04 5.11
CA GLY A 24 4.51 -3.85 4.44
C GLY A 24 5.00 -4.31 3.06
N PHE A 25 4.51 -5.46 2.61
CA PHE A 25 4.85 -6.03 1.31
C PHE A 25 3.88 -5.53 0.24
N GLY A 26 4.38 -4.72 -0.72
CA GLY A 26 3.62 -4.27 -1.90
C GLY A 26 3.71 -5.29 -3.03
N CYS A 27 2.63 -6.05 -3.24
CA CYS A 27 2.61 -7.17 -4.18
C CYS A 27 2.59 -6.76 -5.66
N MET A 28 2.34 -5.49 -6.01
CA MET A 28 2.40 -4.99 -7.39
C MET A 28 3.73 -5.31 -8.10
N SER A 29 4.80 -5.51 -7.34
CA SER A 29 6.11 -5.87 -7.86
C SER A 29 6.21 -7.32 -8.34
N LEU A 30 5.35 -8.22 -7.86
CA LEU A 30 5.29 -9.62 -8.26
C LEU A 30 4.57 -9.72 -9.62
N LYS A 31 5.18 -10.42 -10.57
CA LYS A 31 4.68 -10.49 -11.95
C LYS A 31 4.09 -11.85 -12.29
N ALA A 32 3.11 -11.86 -13.20
CA ALA A 32 2.62 -13.09 -13.78
C ALA A 32 3.78 -13.90 -14.39
N GLY A 33 3.78 -15.21 -14.16
CA GLY A 33 4.85 -16.11 -14.63
C GLY A 33 6.14 -16.11 -13.79
N GLN A 34 6.24 -15.28 -12.74
CA GLN A 34 7.36 -15.32 -11.83
C GLN A 34 7.29 -16.60 -10.97
N THR A 35 8.33 -17.43 -11.00
CA THR A 35 8.33 -18.77 -10.37
C THR A 35 8.69 -18.78 -8.89
N ASN A 36 9.35 -17.72 -8.40
CA ASN A 36 9.85 -17.63 -7.00
C ASN A 36 8.97 -16.82 -6.07
N ILE A 37 7.71 -16.52 -6.43
CA ILE A 37 6.79 -15.71 -5.63
C ILE A 37 6.61 -16.29 -4.23
N GLN A 38 6.37 -17.59 -4.14
CA GLN A 38 6.15 -18.28 -2.87
C GLN A 38 7.37 -18.18 -1.94
N SER A 39 8.58 -18.30 -2.50
CA SER A 39 9.83 -18.16 -1.75
C SER A 39 10.03 -16.72 -1.25
N ILE A 40 9.76 -15.71 -2.10
CA ILE A 40 9.87 -14.29 -1.72
C ILE A 40 8.89 -13.95 -0.59
N ILE A 41 7.63 -14.35 -0.71
CA ILE A 41 6.61 -14.13 0.32
C ILE A 41 6.95 -14.88 1.60
N GLY A 42 7.38 -16.13 1.51
CA GLY A 42 7.83 -16.92 2.65
C GLY A 42 8.97 -16.24 3.41
N SER A 43 10.01 -15.81 2.69
CA SER A 43 11.14 -15.07 3.29
C SER A 43 10.71 -13.75 3.95
N ALA A 44 9.75 -13.02 3.34
CA ALA A 44 9.21 -11.80 3.94
C ALA A 44 8.49 -12.08 5.27
N ILE A 45 7.67 -13.15 5.31
CA ILE A 45 6.98 -13.57 6.53
C ILE A 45 7.97 -14.00 7.61
N ASP A 46 8.99 -14.76 7.26
CA ASP A 46 10.02 -15.23 8.20
C ASP A 46 10.86 -14.07 8.77
N LYS A 47 10.96 -12.96 8.04
CA LYS A 47 11.55 -11.69 8.51
C LYS A 47 10.57 -10.80 9.30
N GLY A 48 9.34 -11.27 9.58
CA GLY A 48 8.34 -10.59 10.41
C GLY A 48 7.40 -9.66 9.66
N ILE A 49 7.41 -9.61 8.33
CA ILE A 49 6.39 -8.86 7.57
C ILE A 49 5.06 -9.61 7.69
N ASN A 50 4.04 -8.93 8.21
CA ASN A 50 2.70 -9.49 8.36
C ASN A 50 1.63 -8.77 7.54
N TYR A 51 1.95 -7.65 6.88
CA TYR A 51 1.03 -6.87 6.05
C TYR A 51 1.38 -7.03 4.56
N PHE A 52 0.40 -7.52 3.78
CA PHE A 52 0.52 -7.77 2.34
C PHE A 52 -0.54 -6.99 1.58
N ASP A 53 -0.11 -6.15 0.64
CA ASP A 53 -0.98 -5.26 -0.14
C ASP A 53 -0.98 -5.63 -1.62
N THR A 54 -2.17 -5.88 -2.17
CA THR A 54 -2.39 -6.15 -3.60
C THR A 54 -3.52 -5.26 -4.16
N ALA A 55 -4.04 -5.55 -5.33
CA ALA A 55 -5.24 -4.97 -5.93
C ALA A 55 -5.82 -5.90 -6.99
N ASP A 56 -7.13 -5.82 -7.19
CA ASP A 56 -7.90 -6.57 -8.18
C ASP A 56 -7.38 -6.37 -9.62
N ILE A 57 -6.91 -5.16 -9.95
CA ILE A 57 -6.41 -4.83 -11.28
C ILE A 57 -4.96 -5.30 -11.54
N TYR A 58 -4.19 -5.67 -10.51
CA TYR A 58 -2.79 -6.05 -10.72
C TYR A 58 -2.68 -7.34 -11.50
N ASP A 59 -2.05 -7.26 -12.68
CA ASP A 59 -1.94 -8.35 -13.65
C ASP A 59 -3.31 -9.02 -13.92
N LYS A 60 -4.39 -8.22 -14.00
CA LYS A 60 -5.79 -8.66 -14.23
C LYS A 60 -6.25 -9.73 -13.22
N GLY A 61 -5.93 -9.54 -11.95
CA GLY A 61 -6.29 -10.44 -10.85
C GLY A 61 -5.31 -11.60 -10.59
N ILE A 62 -4.36 -11.86 -11.50
CA ILE A 62 -3.36 -12.92 -11.32
C ILE A 62 -2.50 -12.66 -10.07
N ASN A 63 -2.23 -11.39 -9.75
CA ASN A 63 -1.47 -11.01 -8.58
C ASN A 63 -2.16 -11.46 -7.28
N GLU A 64 -3.48 -11.26 -7.15
CA GLU A 64 -4.27 -11.77 -6.02
C GLU A 64 -4.25 -13.29 -5.94
N THR A 65 -4.37 -13.99 -7.08
CA THR A 65 -4.31 -15.45 -7.13
C THR A 65 -2.96 -15.98 -6.63
N ASN A 66 -1.87 -15.39 -7.10
CA ASN A 66 -0.51 -15.76 -6.68
C ASN A 66 -0.27 -15.50 -5.19
N LEU A 67 -0.75 -14.35 -4.69
CA LEU A 67 -0.65 -14.01 -3.27
C LEU A 67 -1.47 -15.00 -2.43
N GLY A 68 -2.74 -15.25 -2.79
CA GLY A 68 -3.61 -16.17 -2.09
C GLY A 68 -3.00 -17.57 -1.94
N GLN A 69 -2.42 -18.10 -3.03
CA GLN A 69 -1.71 -19.39 -3.00
C GLN A 69 -0.51 -19.36 -2.05
N ALA A 70 0.29 -18.29 -2.09
CA ALA A 70 1.52 -18.20 -1.31
C ALA A 70 1.26 -18.07 0.20
N ILE A 71 0.18 -17.39 0.62
CA ILE A 71 -0.14 -17.15 2.04
C ILE A 71 -1.14 -18.15 2.63
N LYS A 72 -1.69 -19.06 1.84
CA LYS A 72 -2.80 -19.95 2.23
C LYS A 72 -2.63 -20.62 3.60
N GLN A 73 -1.46 -21.16 3.87
CA GLN A 73 -1.20 -21.88 5.13
C GLN A 73 -0.98 -20.93 6.32
N LYS A 74 -0.62 -19.68 6.09
CA LYS A 74 -0.33 -18.67 7.12
C LYS A 74 -1.41 -17.56 7.16
N ARG A 75 -2.50 -17.67 6.37
CA ARG A 75 -3.52 -16.61 6.19
C ARG A 75 -3.99 -15.96 7.50
N LYS A 76 -4.27 -16.74 8.52
CA LYS A 76 -4.79 -16.25 9.82
C LYS A 76 -3.77 -15.45 10.63
N GLN A 77 -2.48 -15.53 10.29
CA GLN A 77 -1.39 -14.81 10.95
C GLN A 77 -1.04 -13.51 10.23
N LEU A 78 -1.63 -13.29 9.06
CA LEU A 78 -1.29 -12.18 8.17
C LEU A 78 -2.46 -11.22 8.01
N ILE A 79 -2.11 -9.98 7.71
CA ILE A 79 -3.04 -8.90 7.40
C ILE A 79 -3.00 -8.70 5.88
N LEU A 80 -4.11 -8.99 5.24
CA LEU A 80 -4.26 -8.95 3.80
C LEU A 80 -5.05 -7.72 3.39
N ALA A 81 -4.47 -6.91 2.52
CA ALA A 81 -5.12 -5.75 1.92
C ALA A 81 -5.25 -5.91 0.40
N THR A 82 -6.41 -5.54 -0.13
CA THR A 82 -6.61 -5.38 -1.58
C THR A 82 -7.46 -4.14 -1.87
N LYS A 83 -7.69 -3.86 -3.15
CA LYS A 83 -8.28 -2.59 -3.60
C LYS A 83 -9.28 -2.83 -4.72
N VAL A 84 -10.21 -1.85 -4.89
CA VAL A 84 -11.30 -1.86 -5.85
C VAL A 84 -11.57 -0.45 -6.41
N GLY A 85 -12.27 -0.37 -7.52
CA GLY A 85 -12.77 0.88 -8.13
C GLY A 85 -12.19 1.16 -9.51
N ASN A 86 -11.05 0.56 -9.86
CA ASN A 86 -10.58 0.55 -11.24
C ASN A 86 -11.03 -0.73 -11.95
N VAL A 87 -11.41 -0.62 -13.21
CA VAL A 87 -11.91 -1.75 -14.02
C VAL A 87 -11.15 -1.79 -15.34
N TRP A 88 -10.65 -2.95 -15.72
CA TRP A 88 -10.05 -3.11 -17.04
C TRP A 88 -11.08 -2.91 -18.13
N LYS A 89 -10.78 -2.07 -19.12
CA LYS A 89 -11.59 -1.95 -20.34
C LYS A 89 -11.67 -3.31 -21.04
N PRO A 90 -12.79 -3.63 -21.69
CA PRO A 90 -12.98 -4.91 -22.37
C PRO A 90 -11.89 -5.21 -23.40
N ASP A 91 -11.37 -4.19 -24.08
CA ASP A 91 -10.30 -4.28 -25.07
C ASP A 91 -8.89 -4.34 -24.46
N GLY A 92 -8.77 -4.16 -23.13
CA GLY A 92 -7.51 -4.13 -22.40
C GLY A 92 -6.63 -2.89 -22.61
N SER A 93 -7.17 -1.85 -23.28
CA SER A 93 -6.43 -0.61 -23.60
C SER A 93 -6.14 0.29 -22.41
N GLY A 94 -6.77 0.04 -21.27
CA GLY A 94 -6.62 0.87 -20.07
C GLY A 94 -7.59 0.49 -18.98
N LEU A 95 -7.77 1.41 -18.04
CA LEU A 95 -8.67 1.27 -16.91
C LEU A 95 -9.78 2.30 -17.00
N ASP A 96 -10.99 1.89 -16.65
CA ASP A 96 -12.12 2.75 -16.33
C ASP A 96 -12.23 2.89 -14.82
N TRP A 97 -13.00 3.88 -14.35
CA TRP A 97 -13.26 4.13 -12.96
C TRP A 97 -14.71 3.79 -12.62
N ASP A 98 -14.94 2.89 -11.68
CA ASP A 98 -16.26 2.48 -11.22
C ASP A 98 -16.28 2.31 -9.69
N PRO A 99 -16.58 3.39 -8.92
CA PRO A 99 -16.71 3.36 -7.47
C PRO A 99 -18.10 2.97 -6.99
N THR A 100 -18.97 2.50 -7.87
CA THR A 100 -20.37 2.22 -7.52
C THR A 100 -20.49 1.06 -6.52
N LYS A 101 -21.51 1.13 -5.68
CA LYS A 101 -21.84 0.07 -4.72
C LYS A 101 -21.99 -1.29 -5.40
N ALA A 102 -22.65 -1.34 -6.55
CA ALA A 102 -22.87 -2.57 -7.29
C ALA A 102 -21.54 -3.21 -7.72
N HIS A 103 -20.59 -2.41 -8.23
CA HIS A 103 -19.28 -2.89 -8.61
C HIS A 103 -18.47 -3.34 -7.40
N ILE A 104 -18.41 -2.55 -6.32
CA ILE A 104 -17.63 -2.85 -5.11
C ILE A 104 -18.08 -4.18 -4.50
N ILE A 105 -19.40 -4.40 -4.37
CA ILE A 105 -19.96 -5.65 -3.82
C ILE A 105 -19.63 -6.85 -4.72
N LYS A 106 -19.70 -6.68 -6.04
CA LYS A 106 -19.32 -7.75 -6.97
C LYS A 106 -17.82 -8.06 -6.92
N ALA A 107 -16.99 -7.03 -6.96
CA ALA A 107 -15.54 -7.16 -7.04
C ALA A 107 -14.94 -7.82 -5.79
N VAL A 108 -15.50 -7.61 -4.59
CA VAL A 108 -15.01 -8.27 -3.38
C VAL A 108 -15.17 -9.79 -3.45
N GLU A 109 -16.29 -10.30 -4.01
CA GLU A 109 -16.50 -11.75 -4.17
C GLU A 109 -15.43 -12.36 -5.08
N GLU A 110 -15.15 -11.69 -6.19
CA GLU A 110 -14.13 -12.12 -7.13
C GLU A 110 -12.73 -12.09 -6.48
N SER A 111 -12.42 -11.06 -5.68
CA SER A 111 -11.17 -10.96 -4.93
C SER A 111 -11.03 -12.05 -3.86
N LEU A 112 -12.10 -12.36 -3.12
CA LEU A 112 -12.11 -13.45 -2.13
C LEU A 112 -11.81 -14.81 -2.78
N VAL A 113 -12.38 -15.07 -3.95
CA VAL A 113 -12.10 -16.30 -4.72
C VAL A 113 -10.64 -16.35 -5.15
N ARG A 114 -10.09 -15.26 -5.75
CA ARG A 114 -8.71 -15.22 -6.19
C ARG A 114 -7.72 -15.35 -5.04
N LEU A 115 -8.00 -14.69 -3.93
CA LEU A 115 -7.18 -14.70 -2.71
C LEU A 115 -7.34 -15.98 -1.87
N GLN A 116 -8.31 -16.84 -2.20
CA GLN A 116 -8.61 -18.10 -1.50
C GLN A 116 -8.83 -17.90 0.00
N THR A 117 -9.64 -16.91 0.37
CA THR A 117 -9.95 -16.54 1.75
C THR A 117 -11.39 -16.10 1.90
N ASP A 118 -11.95 -16.25 3.11
CA ASP A 118 -13.34 -15.88 3.40
C ASP A 118 -13.47 -14.39 3.79
N TYR A 119 -12.37 -13.71 4.06
CA TYR A 119 -12.37 -12.30 4.45
C TYR A 119 -11.10 -11.57 4.02
N ILE A 120 -11.20 -10.25 3.86
CA ILE A 120 -10.10 -9.31 3.63
C ILE A 120 -9.94 -8.46 4.90
N ASP A 121 -8.70 -8.27 5.38
CA ASP A 121 -8.47 -7.47 6.58
C ASP A 121 -8.64 -5.97 6.33
N LEU A 122 -8.16 -5.48 5.18
CA LEU A 122 -8.32 -4.09 4.75
C LEU A 122 -8.72 -4.00 3.28
N TYR A 123 -9.92 -3.49 3.00
CA TYR A 123 -10.38 -3.27 1.62
C TYR A 123 -10.35 -1.77 1.30
N GLN A 124 -9.73 -1.38 0.19
CA GLN A 124 -9.45 0.02 -0.08
C GLN A 124 -10.07 0.48 -1.40
N LEU A 125 -10.68 1.66 -1.41
CA LEU A 125 -11.00 2.33 -2.67
C LEU A 125 -9.69 2.75 -3.37
N HIS A 126 -9.51 2.35 -4.63
CA HIS A 126 -8.24 2.52 -5.36
C HIS A 126 -8.18 3.82 -6.17
N GLY A 127 -8.46 4.95 -5.55
CA GLY A 127 -8.51 6.26 -6.17
C GLY A 127 -9.53 7.18 -5.50
N GLY A 128 -10.49 7.61 -6.29
CA GLY A 128 -11.57 8.51 -5.92
C GLY A 128 -11.43 9.91 -6.53
N THR A 129 -12.58 10.50 -6.86
CA THR A 129 -12.73 11.89 -7.29
C THR A 129 -13.76 12.58 -6.40
N ILE A 130 -13.82 13.91 -6.45
CA ILE A 130 -14.82 14.66 -5.68
C ILE A 130 -16.22 14.57 -6.30
N GLU A 131 -16.29 14.14 -7.55
CA GLU A 131 -17.53 13.95 -8.32
C GLU A 131 -18.17 12.58 -8.06
N ASP A 132 -17.45 11.66 -7.39
CA ASP A 132 -17.98 10.33 -7.06
C ASP A 132 -19.14 10.46 -6.05
N ASN A 133 -20.10 9.55 -6.13
CA ASN A 133 -21.09 9.38 -5.08
C ASN A 133 -20.45 8.70 -3.87
N ILE A 134 -19.87 9.51 -2.99
CA ILE A 134 -19.13 9.05 -1.82
C ILE A 134 -20.00 8.22 -0.86
N ASP A 135 -21.28 8.59 -0.69
CA ASP A 135 -22.20 7.91 0.20
C ASP A 135 -22.49 6.49 -0.27
N ASP A 136 -22.69 6.29 -1.58
CA ASP A 136 -22.88 4.98 -2.20
C ASP A 136 -21.64 4.08 -2.02
N THR A 137 -20.47 4.66 -2.18
CA THR A 137 -19.18 3.96 -1.95
C THR A 137 -19.02 3.57 -0.48
N ILE A 138 -19.31 4.47 0.45
CA ILE A 138 -19.23 4.21 1.90
C ILE A 138 -20.21 3.11 2.29
N GLU A 139 -21.46 3.21 1.84
CA GLU A 139 -22.50 2.20 2.11
C GLU A 139 -22.09 0.81 1.61
N ALA A 140 -21.41 0.72 0.46
CA ALA A 140 -20.86 -0.54 -0.04
C ALA A 140 -19.86 -1.15 0.96
N PHE A 141 -18.88 -0.40 1.40
CA PHE A 141 -17.88 -0.89 2.35
C PHE A 141 -18.48 -1.28 3.71
N GLU A 142 -19.39 -0.47 4.24
CA GLU A 142 -20.08 -0.77 5.50
C GLU A 142 -20.95 -2.02 5.41
N THR A 143 -21.64 -2.21 4.28
CA THR A 143 -22.39 -3.44 3.99
C THR A 143 -21.47 -4.68 4.00
N LEU A 144 -20.32 -4.59 3.34
CA LEU A 144 -19.34 -5.68 3.30
C LEU A 144 -18.72 -5.98 4.68
N GLN A 145 -18.53 -4.94 5.48
CA GLN A 145 -18.05 -5.08 6.86
C GLN A 145 -19.10 -5.76 7.75
N GLN A 146 -20.38 -5.40 7.65
CA GLN A 146 -21.49 -6.05 8.34
C GLN A 146 -21.64 -7.53 7.95
N GLN A 147 -21.37 -7.86 6.69
CA GLN A 147 -21.37 -9.24 6.18
C GLN A 147 -20.13 -10.04 6.62
N GLY A 148 -19.14 -9.41 7.24
CA GLY A 148 -17.89 -10.06 7.65
C GLY A 148 -16.93 -10.37 6.50
N LYS A 149 -17.20 -9.88 5.29
CA LYS A 149 -16.33 -10.06 4.11
C LYS A 149 -15.08 -9.22 4.16
N ILE A 150 -15.16 -8.06 4.82
CA ILE A 150 -14.03 -7.21 5.12
C ILE A 150 -14.02 -6.87 6.60
N ARG A 151 -12.84 -6.71 7.20
CA ARG A 151 -12.73 -6.31 8.61
C ARG A 151 -12.73 -4.78 8.74
N TYR A 152 -11.99 -4.11 7.88
CA TYR A 152 -11.85 -2.66 7.84
C TYR A 152 -11.80 -2.18 6.40
N TYR A 153 -12.08 -0.89 6.21
CA TYR A 153 -11.91 -0.26 4.91
C TYR A 153 -11.10 1.04 5.00
N GLY A 154 -10.57 1.45 3.87
CA GLY A 154 -9.77 2.66 3.70
C GLY A 154 -9.76 3.13 2.26
N ILE A 155 -8.92 4.11 1.95
CA ILE A 155 -8.74 4.59 0.58
C ILE A 155 -7.26 4.64 0.20
N SER A 156 -6.98 4.52 -1.10
CA SER A 156 -5.67 4.78 -1.69
C SER A 156 -5.77 6.01 -2.57
N SER A 157 -5.45 7.19 -2.03
CA SER A 157 -5.61 8.46 -2.74
C SER A 157 -4.44 9.41 -2.48
N VAL A 158 -4.17 10.29 -3.46
CA VAL A 158 -3.22 11.41 -3.36
C VAL A 158 -3.92 12.77 -3.46
N ARG A 159 -5.26 12.79 -3.46
CA ARG A 159 -6.08 13.99 -3.62
C ARG A 159 -6.54 14.51 -2.26
N PRO A 160 -6.06 15.68 -1.78
CA PRO A 160 -6.39 16.17 -0.44
C PRO A 160 -7.89 16.41 -0.21
N ASN A 161 -8.62 16.86 -1.25
CA ASN A 161 -10.06 17.07 -1.17
C ASN A 161 -10.84 15.75 -0.98
N VAL A 162 -10.48 14.71 -1.70
CA VAL A 162 -11.06 13.36 -1.55
C VAL A 162 -10.75 12.80 -0.17
N ILE A 163 -9.49 12.88 0.27
CA ILE A 163 -9.07 12.41 1.60
C ILE A 163 -9.89 13.11 2.69
N ARG A 164 -10.05 14.43 2.62
CA ARG A 164 -10.85 15.19 3.58
C ARG A 164 -12.30 14.72 3.62
N ALA A 165 -12.93 14.54 2.45
CA ALA A 165 -14.31 14.09 2.37
C ALA A 165 -14.49 12.71 3.04
N TYR A 166 -13.59 11.75 2.79
CA TYR A 166 -13.66 10.45 3.47
C TYR A 166 -13.38 10.52 4.97
N VAL A 167 -12.48 11.39 5.43
CA VAL A 167 -12.25 11.64 6.86
C VAL A 167 -13.50 12.17 7.55
N GLU A 168 -14.24 13.06 6.90
CA GLU A 168 -15.44 13.72 7.46
C GLU A 168 -16.68 12.83 7.43
N HIS A 169 -16.84 11.98 6.40
CA HIS A 169 -18.10 11.26 6.13
C HIS A 169 -18.03 9.74 6.34
N SER A 170 -16.87 9.17 6.69
CA SER A 170 -16.71 7.72 6.77
C SER A 170 -15.93 7.25 7.98
N ASN A 171 -15.94 5.93 8.19
CA ASN A 171 -15.18 5.25 9.24
C ASN A 171 -13.90 4.60 8.68
N ILE A 172 -13.23 5.23 7.71
CA ILE A 172 -11.95 4.72 7.20
C ILE A 172 -10.91 4.62 8.31
N VAL A 173 -10.17 3.51 8.32
CA VAL A 173 -9.08 3.31 9.28
C VAL A 173 -7.72 3.67 8.71
N SER A 174 -7.62 3.82 7.38
CA SER A 174 -6.34 4.12 6.72
C SER A 174 -6.48 4.89 5.43
N VAL A 175 -5.43 5.64 5.10
CA VAL A 175 -5.19 6.20 3.76
C VAL A 175 -3.84 5.74 3.27
N MET A 176 -3.82 5.10 2.08
CA MET A 176 -2.57 4.82 1.37
C MET A 176 -2.25 5.99 0.45
N MET A 177 -1.06 6.55 0.58
CA MET A 177 -0.63 7.68 -0.25
C MET A 177 0.84 7.61 -0.61
N GLN A 178 1.22 8.34 -1.66
CA GLN A 178 2.62 8.49 -2.02
C GLN A 178 3.30 9.45 -1.05
N TYR A 179 4.41 9.00 -0.45
CA TYR A 179 5.25 9.80 0.42
C TYR A 179 6.69 9.30 0.39
N SER A 180 7.62 10.23 0.20
CA SER A 180 9.07 9.93 0.11
C SER A 180 9.89 11.21 0.30
N LEU A 181 11.22 11.07 0.36
CA LEU A 181 12.15 12.22 0.33
C LEU A 181 11.95 13.13 -0.89
N LEU A 182 11.49 12.59 -2.03
CA LEU A 182 11.22 13.33 -3.26
C LEU A 182 9.74 13.74 -3.42
N ASP A 183 8.87 13.39 -2.47
CA ASP A 183 7.46 13.80 -2.49
C ASP A 183 6.96 14.04 -1.07
N ARG A 184 7.09 15.26 -0.61
CA ARG A 184 6.72 15.68 0.75
C ARG A 184 5.41 16.47 0.80
N ARG A 185 4.70 16.61 -0.33
CA ARG A 185 3.41 17.33 -0.40
C ARG A 185 2.38 16.86 0.64
N PRO A 186 2.30 15.56 1.03
CA PRO A 186 1.39 15.14 2.08
C PRO A 186 1.60 15.81 3.45
N GLU A 187 2.80 16.30 3.74
CA GLU A 187 3.10 17.00 5.00
C GLU A 187 2.34 18.33 5.14
N GLU A 188 1.94 18.95 4.03
CA GLU A 188 1.29 20.25 4.04
C GLU A 188 -0.11 20.20 4.67
N THR A 189 -0.88 19.14 4.38
CA THR A 189 -2.28 19.05 4.82
C THR A 189 -2.71 17.64 5.22
N CYS A 190 -2.36 16.60 4.42
CA CYS A 190 -2.92 15.28 4.59
C CYS A 190 -2.41 14.58 5.85
N LEU A 191 -1.10 14.58 6.10
CA LEU A 191 -0.52 13.89 7.26
C LEU A 191 -1.01 14.48 8.58
N PRO A 192 -1.02 15.82 8.79
CA PRO A 192 -1.61 16.42 10.00
C PRO A 192 -3.09 16.07 10.19
N LEU A 193 -3.90 16.12 9.11
CA LEU A 193 -5.32 15.77 9.16
C LEU A 193 -5.53 14.33 9.63
N LEU A 194 -4.83 13.38 9.00
CA LEU A 194 -4.97 11.96 9.30
C LEU A 194 -4.50 11.62 10.72
N GLN A 195 -3.42 12.25 11.17
CA GLN A 195 -2.93 12.11 12.55
C GLN A 195 -3.94 12.62 13.57
N GLN A 196 -4.55 13.79 13.32
CA GLN A 196 -5.58 14.36 14.18
C GLN A 196 -6.79 13.43 14.35
N HIS A 197 -7.18 12.73 13.29
CA HIS A 197 -8.33 11.81 13.29
C HIS A 197 -7.95 10.37 13.64
N ASN A 198 -6.68 10.10 14.01
CA ASN A 198 -6.16 8.76 14.28
C ASN A 198 -6.43 7.77 13.12
N ILE A 199 -6.24 8.22 11.89
CA ILE A 199 -6.32 7.39 10.68
C ILE A 199 -4.89 7.02 10.26
N GLY A 200 -4.64 5.72 10.07
CA GLY A 200 -3.31 5.21 9.74
C GLY A 200 -2.87 5.60 8.32
N VAL A 201 -1.60 5.91 8.14
CA VAL A 201 -1.04 6.21 6.82
C VAL A 201 -0.15 5.08 6.34
N LEU A 202 -0.48 4.54 5.17
CA LEU A 202 0.29 3.54 4.45
C LEU A 202 1.08 4.26 3.35
N ALA A 203 2.37 4.48 3.58
CA ALA A 203 3.21 5.21 2.63
C ALA A 203 3.66 4.28 1.50
N ARG A 204 3.22 4.54 0.26
CA ARG A 204 3.75 3.92 -0.94
C ARG A 204 4.77 4.82 -1.65
N GLY A 205 5.61 4.24 -2.50
CA GLY A 205 6.58 5.03 -3.26
C GLY A 205 7.74 5.58 -2.42
N SER A 206 7.99 5.03 -1.23
CA SER A 206 8.98 5.51 -0.26
C SER A 206 10.41 5.59 -0.82
N ILE A 207 10.73 4.80 -1.83
CA ILE A 207 12.02 4.83 -2.55
C ILE A 207 11.91 5.52 -3.93
N ALA A 208 10.90 6.40 -4.13
CA ALA A 208 10.68 7.17 -5.35
C ALA A 208 10.72 6.32 -6.64
N GLY A 209 9.95 5.21 -6.66
CA GLY A 209 9.91 4.29 -7.80
C GLY A 209 11.20 3.51 -8.06
N GLY A 210 12.11 3.50 -7.11
CA GLY A 210 13.43 2.88 -7.18
C GLY A 210 14.58 3.84 -7.51
N LEU A 211 14.31 5.13 -7.71
CA LEU A 211 15.36 6.13 -7.95
C LEU A 211 16.30 6.29 -6.75
N LEU A 212 15.75 6.12 -5.53
CA LEU A 212 16.53 6.09 -4.28
C LEU A 212 17.02 4.66 -3.92
N ALA A 213 16.91 3.71 -4.86
CA ALA A 213 17.39 2.34 -4.73
C ALA A 213 18.26 1.91 -5.92
N GLY A 214 18.99 2.85 -6.52
CA GLY A 214 19.97 2.58 -7.56
C GLY A 214 19.43 2.39 -8.97
N LYS A 215 18.13 2.62 -9.23
CA LYS A 215 17.63 2.66 -10.61
C LYS A 215 18.19 3.87 -11.37
N ALA A 216 18.25 3.74 -12.69
CA ALA A 216 18.67 4.81 -13.58
C ALA A 216 17.89 6.11 -13.31
N ILE A 217 18.62 7.20 -13.14
CA ILE A 217 18.07 8.53 -12.84
C ILE A 217 17.23 9.01 -14.03
N LYS A 218 16.06 9.53 -13.74
CA LYS A 218 15.12 10.14 -14.69
C LYS A 218 14.31 11.24 -13.99
N PRO A 219 13.61 12.12 -14.73
CA PRO A 219 12.67 13.06 -14.13
C PRO A 219 11.64 12.35 -13.24
N TYR A 220 11.27 12.99 -12.14
CA TYR A 220 10.31 12.43 -11.18
C TYR A 220 9.41 13.55 -10.63
N LEU A 221 8.09 13.41 -10.78
CA LEU A 221 7.13 14.47 -10.50
C LEU A 221 7.50 15.74 -11.28
N ASN A 222 7.72 16.85 -10.58
CA ASN A 222 8.12 18.13 -11.17
C ASN A 222 9.64 18.33 -11.18
N TYR A 223 10.43 17.35 -10.73
CA TYR A 223 11.89 17.44 -10.68
C TYR A 223 12.52 16.95 -11.97
N THR A 224 13.51 17.69 -12.44
CA THR A 224 14.39 17.28 -13.54
C THR A 224 15.28 16.11 -13.12
N ALA A 225 15.86 15.42 -14.09
CA ALA A 225 16.84 14.36 -13.81
C ALA A 225 18.06 14.87 -13.02
N ALA A 226 18.47 16.12 -13.27
CA ALA A 226 19.60 16.74 -12.55
C ALA A 226 19.27 16.97 -11.06
N GLU A 227 18.07 17.45 -10.74
CA GLU A 227 17.63 17.64 -9.36
C GLU A 227 17.47 16.30 -8.63
N VAL A 228 16.91 15.29 -9.29
CA VAL A 228 16.81 13.92 -8.72
C VAL A 228 18.20 13.35 -8.43
N LEU A 229 19.16 13.54 -9.35
CA LEU A 229 20.56 13.12 -9.16
C LEU A 229 21.21 13.85 -7.98
N ALA A 230 21.00 15.17 -7.87
CA ALA A 230 21.53 15.96 -6.76
C ALA A 230 20.99 15.47 -5.41
N ALA A 231 19.68 15.21 -5.32
CA ALA A 231 19.06 14.66 -4.11
C ALA A 231 19.61 13.28 -3.77
N ALA A 232 19.73 12.36 -4.75
CA ALA A 232 20.27 11.04 -4.54
C ALA A 232 21.73 11.06 -4.04
N LYS A 233 22.55 11.99 -4.58
CA LYS A 233 23.93 12.22 -4.10
C LYS A 233 23.95 12.75 -2.68
N ALA A 234 23.13 13.76 -2.35
CA ALA A 234 23.07 14.32 -1.01
C ALA A 234 22.70 13.26 0.05
N ILE A 235 21.79 12.35 -0.28
CA ILE A 235 21.43 11.21 0.59
C ILE A 235 22.66 10.30 0.76
N LYS A 236 23.35 9.99 -0.33
CA LYS A 236 24.54 9.14 -0.30
C LYS A 236 25.69 9.75 0.51
N ASP A 237 25.86 11.08 0.46
CA ASP A 237 26.92 11.79 1.19
C ASP A 237 26.70 11.75 2.72
N VAL A 238 25.47 11.49 3.20
CA VAL A 238 25.16 11.28 4.63
C VAL A 238 25.12 9.81 5.01
N GLU A 239 25.38 8.88 4.08
CA GLU A 239 25.54 7.46 4.42
C GLU A 239 26.73 7.28 5.38
N THR A 240 26.41 6.75 6.56
CA THR A 240 27.43 6.31 7.51
C THR A 240 27.56 4.82 7.31
N GLY A 241 28.54 4.30 6.65
CA GLY A 241 28.85 2.88 6.34
C GLY A 241 27.99 1.72 6.88
N MET A 242 26.97 2.02 7.68
CA MET A 242 26.02 1.09 8.29
C MET A 242 24.59 1.19 7.70
N THR A 243 24.32 2.15 6.80
CA THR A 243 22.95 2.37 6.28
C THR A 243 23.04 2.79 4.81
N ASP A 244 22.44 2.02 3.92
CA ASP A 244 22.37 2.31 2.49
C ASP A 244 21.27 3.34 2.14
N THR A 245 21.32 3.90 0.94
CA THR A 245 20.37 4.92 0.45
C THR A 245 18.90 4.44 0.52
N PRO A 246 18.53 3.22 0.10
CA PRO A 246 17.17 2.71 0.26
C PRO A 246 16.70 2.67 1.71
N SER A 247 17.54 2.18 2.60
CA SER A 247 17.23 2.12 4.05
C SER A 247 17.05 3.53 4.64
N MET A 248 17.87 4.49 4.23
CA MET A 248 17.74 5.89 4.67
C MET A 248 16.42 6.51 4.17
N ALA A 249 16.05 6.27 2.91
CA ALA A 249 14.78 6.74 2.37
C ALA A 249 13.57 6.17 3.12
N ILE A 250 13.61 4.89 3.47
CA ILE A 250 12.57 4.23 4.25
C ILE A 250 12.56 4.76 5.70
N LYS A 251 13.71 4.91 6.35
CA LYS A 251 13.82 5.49 7.70
C LYS A 251 13.26 6.92 7.74
N PHE A 252 13.53 7.76 6.73
CA PHE A 252 12.93 9.08 6.62
C PHE A 252 11.40 9.02 6.64
N VAL A 253 10.82 8.15 5.82
CA VAL A 253 9.36 7.98 5.77
C VAL A 253 8.81 7.53 7.12
N LEU A 254 9.42 6.53 7.75
CA LEU A 254 8.99 5.98 9.03
C LEU A 254 9.28 6.88 10.24
N ALA A 255 10.13 7.89 10.10
CA ALA A 255 10.38 8.90 11.15
C ALA A 255 9.22 9.89 11.30
N ASN A 256 8.37 10.06 10.30
CA ASN A 256 7.16 10.86 10.42
C ASN A 256 6.12 10.10 11.24
N THR A 257 5.68 10.69 12.35
CA THR A 257 4.78 10.05 13.33
C THR A 257 3.38 9.73 12.79
N ALA A 258 2.95 10.39 11.71
CA ALA A 258 1.69 10.09 11.04
C ALA A 258 1.76 8.78 10.22
N ILE A 259 2.97 8.30 9.88
CA ILE A 259 3.15 7.11 9.04
C ILE A 259 3.08 5.84 9.88
N THR A 260 2.11 4.99 9.58
CA THR A 260 1.98 3.67 10.22
C THR A 260 2.96 2.66 9.63
N ALA A 261 3.03 2.56 8.29
CA ALA A 261 3.93 1.63 7.61
C ALA A 261 4.39 2.15 6.25
N ALA A 262 5.57 1.71 5.81
CA ALA A 262 6.06 1.88 4.45
C ALA A 262 5.78 0.61 3.63
N ILE A 263 5.06 0.74 2.52
CA ILE A 263 4.68 -0.38 1.65
C ILE A 263 5.68 -0.49 0.51
N ILE A 264 6.49 -1.52 0.56
CA ILE A 264 7.67 -1.70 -0.31
C ILE A 264 7.45 -2.85 -1.28
N GLY A 265 7.70 -2.59 -2.56
CA GLY A 265 7.73 -3.63 -3.58
C GLY A 265 9.05 -4.41 -3.54
N ILE A 266 8.97 -5.71 -3.26
CA ILE A 266 10.12 -6.61 -3.18
C ILE A 266 10.04 -7.61 -4.35
N ARG A 267 11.15 -7.85 -5.05
CA ARG A 267 11.20 -8.70 -6.26
C ARG A 267 12.18 -9.87 -6.15
N ILE A 268 13.16 -9.75 -5.28
CA ILE A 268 14.25 -10.73 -5.12
C ILE A 268 14.50 -10.95 -3.63
N ILE A 269 15.08 -12.09 -3.33
CA ILE A 269 15.64 -12.43 -2.00
C ILE A 269 17.15 -12.24 -2.13
N GLU A 270 17.72 -11.35 -1.35
CA GLU A 270 19.17 -11.19 -1.16
C GLU A 270 19.53 -11.48 0.28
#